data_2069fab0b13fa84e8484674c21776689
#
_entry.id   2069fab0b13fa84e8484674c21776689
#
_cell.length_a   1.000
_cell.length_b   1.000
_cell.length_c   1.000
_cell.angle_alpha   90.00
_cell.angle_beta   90.00
_cell.angle_gamma   90.00
#
_symmetry.space_group_name_H-M   'P 1'
#
loop_
_entity.id
_entity.type
_entity.pdbx_description
1 polymer ?
#
loop_
_entity_poly.entity_id
_entity_poly.type
_entity_poly.pdbx_seq_one_letter_code
_entity_poly.pdbx_strand_id
1 'polypeptide(L)'
;MRRWGRRLRQLAGGVLDLPQDVVLEVPRITMIGHLQMYIENHRGVLHFSEKELRLLLTNGQLIVHGEQLVIRAILPEEVLLEGRIGGVKFLEKP
;
A
#
# COMPACT_ATOMS: atom_id res chain seq x y z
N MET A 1 -12.23 -8.42 1.34
CA MET A 1 -10.92 -7.76 1.21
C MET A 1 -9.76 -8.65 1.56
N ARG A 2 -9.77 -9.27 2.74
CA ARG A 2 -8.68 -10.17 3.13
C ARG A 2 -8.52 -11.36 2.20
N ARG A 3 -9.64 -11.90 1.72
CA ARG A 3 -9.62 -13.00 0.77
C ARG A 3 -8.90 -12.61 -0.52
N TRP A 4 -9.10 -11.36 -0.92
CA TRP A 4 -8.51 -10.80 -2.10
C TRP A 4 -7.00 -10.64 -1.97
N GLY A 5 -6.56 -10.06 -0.85
CA GLY A 5 -5.15 -9.88 -0.57
C GLY A 5 -4.41 -11.21 -0.48
N ARG A 6 -5.06 -12.22 0.10
CA ARG A 6 -4.46 -13.53 0.23
C ARG A 6 -4.22 -14.19 -1.13
N ARG A 7 -5.19 -14.07 -2.04
CA ARG A 7 -5.03 -14.60 -3.39
C ARG A 7 -3.86 -13.96 -4.11
N LEU A 8 -3.77 -12.65 -4.01
CA LEU A 8 -2.70 -11.91 -4.67
C LEU A 8 -1.34 -12.25 -4.09
N ARG A 9 -1.27 -12.45 -2.78
CA ARG A 9 -0.03 -12.85 -2.15
C ARG A 9 0.44 -14.20 -2.67
N GLN A 10 -0.47 -15.15 -2.84
CA GLN A 10 -0.13 -16.45 -3.36
C GLN A 10 0.38 -16.37 -4.79
N LEU A 11 -0.29 -15.58 -5.61
CA LEU A 11 0.15 -15.39 -6.99
C LEU A 11 1.51 -14.71 -7.07
N ALA A 12 1.69 -13.64 -6.32
CA ALA A 12 2.94 -12.89 -6.33
C ALA A 12 4.10 -13.75 -5.82
N GLY A 13 3.88 -14.50 -4.75
CA GLY A 13 4.90 -15.38 -4.22
C GLY A 13 5.33 -16.47 -5.18
N GLY A 14 4.38 -16.98 -6.00
CA GLY A 14 4.69 -18.00 -6.99
C GLY A 14 5.26 -17.45 -8.28
N VAL A 15 4.82 -16.27 -8.69
CA VAL A 15 5.21 -15.69 -9.98
C VAL A 15 6.52 -14.94 -9.92
N LEU A 16 6.71 -14.13 -8.86
CA LEU A 16 7.85 -13.24 -8.77
C LEU A 16 9.14 -13.93 -8.32
N ASP A 17 9.02 -15.06 -7.66
CA ASP A 17 10.18 -15.84 -7.20
C ASP A 17 11.19 -14.98 -6.42
N LEU A 18 10.67 -14.10 -5.56
CA LEU A 18 11.51 -13.23 -4.75
C LEU A 18 11.90 -13.90 -3.44
N PRO A 19 13.09 -13.60 -2.89
CA PRO A 19 13.46 -14.08 -1.56
C PRO A 19 12.44 -13.67 -0.52
N GLN A 20 12.21 -14.55 0.43
CA GLN A 20 11.18 -14.35 1.47
C GLN A 20 11.40 -13.07 2.26
N ASP A 21 12.63 -12.79 2.67
CA ASP A 21 12.94 -11.61 3.46
C ASP A 21 12.70 -10.32 2.69
N VAL A 22 12.97 -10.31 1.38
CA VAL A 22 12.70 -9.15 0.54
C VAL A 22 11.20 -8.91 0.47
N VAL A 23 10.41 -9.96 0.28
CA VAL A 23 8.95 -9.86 0.20
C VAL A 23 8.38 -9.34 1.52
N LEU A 24 8.95 -9.74 2.67
CA LEU A 24 8.46 -9.33 3.97
C LEU A 24 8.81 -7.89 4.33
N GLU A 25 9.86 -7.32 3.72
CA GLU A 25 10.31 -5.97 4.05
C GLU A 25 9.74 -4.88 3.17
N VAL A 26 9.11 -5.24 2.07
CA VAL A 26 8.56 -4.25 1.14
C VAL A 26 7.04 -4.23 1.23
N PRO A 27 6.42 -3.09 0.92
CA PRO A 27 4.97 -3.03 0.90
C PRO A 27 4.41 -3.78 -0.30
N ARG A 28 3.24 -4.32 -0.14
CA ARG A 28 2.49 -4.90 -1.24
C ARG A 28 1.31 -4.00 -1.51
N ILE A 29 1.19 -3.56 -2.74
CA ILE A 29 0.16 -2.63 -3.14
C ILE A 29 -0.72 -3.29 -4.18
N THR A 30 -2.01 -3.34 -3.91
CA THR A 30 -3.01 -3.86 -4.83
C THR A 30 -3.94 -2.71 -5.19
N MET A 31 -4.09 -2.46 -6.48
CA MET A 31 -4.99 -1.43 -6.96
C MET A 31 -6.15 -2.06 -7.72
N ILE A 32 -7.34 -1.51 -7.51
CA ILE A 32 -8.50 -1.85 -8.31
C ILE A 32 -8.87 -0.58 -9.07
N GLY A 33 -8.48 -0.53 -10.35
CA GLY A 33 -8.55 0.69 -11.11
C GLY A 33 -7.81 1.80 -10.41
N HIS A 34 -8.33 3.01 -10.46
CA HIS A 34 -7.78 4.14 -9.74
C HIS A 34 -8.68 4.56 -8.56
N LEU A 35 -9.54 3.64 -8.12
CA LEU A 35 -10.55 3.96 -7.10
C LEU A 35 -10.31 3.29 -5.75
N GLN A 36 -9.53 2.22 -5.72
CA GLN A 36 -9.22 1.53 -4.46
C GLN A 36 -7.77 1.10 -4.45
N MET A 37 -7.15 1.18 -3.27
CA MET A 37 -5.79 0.74 -3.08
C MET A 37 -5.69 0.03 -1.74
N TYR A 38 -5.20 -1.21 -1.77
CA TYR A 38 -4.95 -1.98 -0.57
C TYR A 38 -3.44 -2.07 -0.38
N ILE A 39 -2.96 -1.50 0.72
CA ILE A 39 -1.53 -1.42 1.01
C ILE A 39 -1.23 -2.30 2.21
N GLU A 40 -0.31 -3.24 2.03
CA GLU A 40 0.11 -4.16 3.07
C GLU A 40 1.56 -3.91 3.43
N ASN A 41 1.88 -4.15 4.69
CA ASN A 41 3.25 -4.09 5.21
C ASN A 41 3.82 -2.67 5.32
N HIS A 42 2.95 -1.69 5.62
CA HIS A 42 3.43 -0.38 6.00
C HIS A 42 3.80 -0.37 7.49
N ARG A 43 4.52 0.65 7.92
CA ARG A 43 5.00 0.76 9.30
C ARG A 43 4.32 1.87 10.09
N GLY A 44 3.40 2.58 9.50
CA GLY A 44 2.64 3.62 10.18
C GLY A 44 2.14 4.66 9.22
N VAL A 45 1.14 5.42 9.66
CA VAL A 45 0.60 6.53 8.88
C VAL A 45 1.29 7.81 9.32
N LEU A 46 1.94 8.49 8.37
CA LEU A 46 2.63 9.75 8.65
C LEU A 46 1.73 10.96 8.43
N HIS A 47 0.84 10.87 7.45
CA HIS A 47 -0.03 11.98 7.10
C HIS A 47 -1.22 11.46 6.30
N PHE A 48 -2.38 12.04 6.53
CA PHE A 48 -3.56 11.75 5.72
C PHE A 48 -4.40 13.01 5.54
N SER A 49 -4.79 13.24 4.29
CA SER A 49 -5.77 14.25 3.93
C SER A 49 -6.59 13.69 2.77
N GLU A 50 -7.60 14.44 2.34
CA GLU A 50 -8.39 14.02 1.17
C GLU A 50 -7.57 13.93 -0.10
N LYS A 51 -6.39 14.54 -0.12
CA LYS A 51 -5.57 14.60 -1.33
C LYS A 51 -4.27 13.84 -1.23
N GLU A 52 -3.90 13.40 -0.04
CA GLU A 52 -2.61 12.75 0.14
C GLU A 52 -2.62 11.80 1.32
N LEU A 53 -2.03 10.63 1.12
CA LEU A 53 -1.74 9.69 2.19
C LEU A 53 -0.24 9.43 2.18
N ARG A 54 0.40 9.56 3.34
CA ARG A 54 1.82 9.21 3.49
C ARG A 54 1.95 8.11 4.50
N LEU A 55 2.67 7.06 4.12
CA LEU A 55 2.92 5.91 4.97
C LEU A 55 4.41 5.75 5.18
N LEU A 56 4.76 5.36 6.41
CA LEU A 56 6.13 4.99 6.71
C LEU A 56 6.36 3.56 6.23
N LEU A 57 7.51 3.33 5.61
CA LEU A 57 7.95 2.01 5.17
C LEU A 57 9.26 1.68 5.86
N THR A 58 9.71 0.45 5.74
CA THR A 58 10.99 0.04 6.29
C THR A 58 12.14 0.88 5.73
N ASN A 59 12.11 1.18 4.44
CA ASN A 59 13.19 1.89 3.75
C ASN A 59 12.77 3.22 3.16
N GLY A 60 11.81 3.91 3.76
CA GLY A 60 11.41 5.21 3.25
C GLY A 60 9.93 5.49 3.46
N GLN A 61 9.31 6.09 2.47
CA GLN A 61 7.91 6.48 2.55
C GLN A 61 7.17 6.14 1.26
N LEU A 62 5.89 5.89 1.41
CA LEU A 62 4.96 5.75 0.30
C LEU A 62 4.02 6.94 0.33
N ILE A 63 3.88 7.63 -0.79
CA ILE A 63 3.01 8.79 -0.90
C ILE A 63 1.98 8.51 -1.98
N VAL A 64 0.71 8.60 -1.61
CA VAL A 64 -0.41 8.44 -2.53
C VAL A 64 -1.08 9.79 -2.71
N HIS A 65 -1.22 10.24 -3.95
CA HIS A 65 -1.89 11.49 -4.29
C HIS A 65 -3.23 11.19 -4.94
N GLY A 66 -4.23 11.99 -4.63
CA GLY A 66 -5.53 11.83 -5.26
C GLY A 66 -6.50 12.92 -4.87
N GLU A 67 -7.79 12.61 -5.05
CA GLU A 67 -8.88 13.51 -4.71
C GLU A 67 -9.92 12.72 -3.93
N GLN A 68 -10.48 13.35 -2.92
CA GLN A 68 -11.55 12.75 -2.12
C GLN A 68 -11.13 11.39 -1.55
N LEU A 69 -9.89 11.30 -1.08
CA LEU A 69 -9.38 10.07 -0.51
C LEU A 69 -10.03 9.80 0.85
N VAL A 70 -10.35 8.55 1.10
CA VAL A 70 -10.93 8.09 2.36
C VAL A 70 -10.23 6.81 2.78
N ILE A 71 -9.85 6.72 4.04
CA ILE A 71 -9.35 5.47 4.60
C ILE A 71 -10.56 4.66 5.05
N ARG A 72 -10.80 3.53 4.36
CA ARG A 72 -11.92 2.64 4.69
C ARG A 72 -11.60 1.70 5.82
N ALA A 73 -10.36 1.28 5.90
CA ALA A 73 -9.92 0.39 6.96
C ALA A 73 -8.46 0.63 7.23
N ILE A 74 -8.07 0.57 8.50
CA ILE A 74 -6.69 0.71 8.89
C ILE A 74 -6.38 -0.33 9.96
N LEU A 75 -5.28 -1.06 9.75
CA LEU A 75 -4.73 -2.02 10.68
C LEU A 75 -3.28 -1.63 10.92
N PRO A 76 -2.61 -2.20 11.91
CA PRO A 76 -1.24 -1.78 12.22
C PRO A 76 -0.29 -1.83 11.02
N GLU A 77 -0.50 -2.75 10.10
CA GLU A 77 0.37 -2.88 8.93
C GLU A 77 -0.36 -2.83 7.60
N GLU A 78 -1.67 -2.53 7.60
CA GLU A 78 -2.49 -2.56 6.40
C GLU A 78 -3.41 -1.34 6.34
N VAL A 79 -3.64 -0.85 5.13
CA VAL A 79 -4.57 0.26 4.87
C VAL A 79 -5.38 -0.05 3.62
N LEU A 80 -6.69 0.17 3.71
CA LEU A 80 -7.56 0.17 2.54
C LEU A 80 -7.97 1.61 2.26
N LEU A 81 -7.52 2.11 1.13
CA LEU A 81 -7.77 3.49 0.70
C LEU A 81 -8.76 3.49 -0.46
N GLU A 82 -9.70 4.42 -0.42
CA GLU A 82 -10.64 4.63 -1.52
C GLU A 82 -10.63 6.09 -1.93
N GLY A 83 -11.08 6.36 -3.14
CA GLY A 83 -11.15 7.69 -3.68
C GLY A 83 -10.62 7.71 -5.09
N ARG A 84 -10.35 8.90 -5.59
CA ARG A 84 -9.79 9.05 -6.93
C ARG A 84 -8.28 9.13 -6.80
N ILE A 85 -7.61 8.03 -7.08
CA ILE A 85 -6.16 7.93 -6.92
C ILE A 85 -5.49 8.46 -8.19
N GLY A 86 -4.62 9.44 -8.02
CA GLY A 86 -3.94 10.07 -9.14
C GLY A 86 -2.51 9.62 -9.33
N GLY A 87 -1.84 9.19 -8.27
CA GLY A 87 -0.47 8.75 -8.39
C GLY A 87 0.08 8.15 -7.12
N VAL A 88 1.16 7.41 -7.27
CA VAL A 88 1.86 6.74 -6.17
C VAL A 88 3.34 7.06 -6.33
N LYS A 89 3.99 7.41 -5.23
CA LYS A 89 5.39 7.78 -5.25
C LYS A 89 6.10 7.14 -4.06
N PHE A 90 7.31 6.65 -4.31
CA PHE A 90 8.19 6.14 -3.27
C PHE A 90 9.31 7.13 -3.01
N LEU A 91 9.54 7.44 -1.73
CA LEU A 91 10.71 8.19 -1.29
C LEU A 91 11.62 7.22 -0.56
N GLU A 92 12.77 6.95 -1.13
CA GLU A 92 13.71 6.05 -0.50
C GLU A 92 14.52 6.80 0.55
N LYS A 93 14.90 6.09 1.60
CA LYS A 93 15.78 6.62 2.61
C LYS A 93 17.16 6.81 2.00
N PRO A 94 17.82 7.97 2.23
CA PRO A 94 19.17 8.17 1.72
C PRO A 94 20.22 7.26 2.39
#